data_a238e34b7db079af637280f90e60b9a9
#
_entry.id   a238e34b7db079af637280f90e60b9a9
#
_cell.length_a   1.000
_cell.length_b   1.000
_cell.length_c   1.000
_cell.angle_alpha   90.00
_cell.angle_beta   90.00
_cell.angle_gamma   90.00
#
_symmetry.space_group_name_H-M   'P 1'
#
loop_
_entity.id
_entity.type
_entity.pdbx_description
1 polymer ?
#
loop_
_entity_poly.entity_id
_entity_poly.type
_entity_poly.pdbx_seq_one_letter_code
_entity_poly.pdbx_strand_id
1 'polypeptide(L)'
;MKADALKQKISIVDALERYTNVKLLIRENGKSKSIPCPIHGGKNENFAVDINKNIATCFSKCNETWDIFSLTMKMHNVDFKGAVEMLKRDFLNETKEKTPVSAPTPTDAKKNNDYKPVYDSLSQDDYFIKRGLSNGIIEKYRLGAVSEDTLELFKNTKGAPYFLSMYRYVLPVNNRFFITRLDEDKTSSHDAPRYRNFGEVELLNSHYIKDEEIQFIFVVEGYFDALSIETLGCKSIALNSVSNASKLIKEIKLNEEDARQKQFILVADNDEAGKELEEKLQDAFKKMNMSLHTASIEGYKDINEYLMVDREGTENFLEQQIDKCINGNSAFNILVDFFTEMKPVEPIKLHFPKLNDVLGGLRTGLYVLGAISSLGKTTFVQEVVDKIAEQGEHVLFFSLEMGRKELVAKSLVRTMGELKVEKKINGEITYTRDLLSGNIKNQNILTLAIGEYEKTAKNLFIHEGMFDIDVYMIRQEIEKHIRLHNKKPVIVVDYLQILQPVNDRMTEKQTVDKNITELKRITRDFDIPLIAVSSFNRGNYNSEASFSSFKESGSIEYSSDVVLALELEKVKDIQDSTELNKAKSEKIRKITLKLLKNRFGKAFEEIQYDYITDMNKFKER
;
A
#
# COMPACT_ATOMS: atom_id res chain seq x y z
N MET A 1 -33.21 -31.12 -3.19
CA MET A 1 -32.64 -30.56 -4.46
C MET A 1 -31.92 -31.69 -5.17
N LYS A 2 -32.15 -31.89 -6.48
CA LYS A 2 -31.51 -32.96 -7.28
C LYS A 2 -30.00 -32.64 -7.47
N ALA A 3 -29.16 -33.65 -7.61
CA ALA A 3 -27.70 -33.50 -7.74
C ALA A 3 -27.28 -32.50 -8.86
N ASP A 4 -27.98 -32.53 -10.00
CA ASP A 4 -27.70 -31.62 -11.13
C ASP A 4 -27.88 -30.14 -10.78
N ALA A 5 -28.83 -29.82 -9.92
CA ALA A 5 -29.06 -28.46 -9.46
C ALA A 5 -27.98 -27.97 -8.45
N LEU A 6 -27.31 -28.89 -7.74
CA LEU A 6 -26.16 -28.61 -6.92
C LEU A 6 -24.93 -28.33 -7.77
N LYS A 7 -24.71 -29.10 -8.83
CA LYS A 7 -23.59 -28.95 -9.76
C LYS A 7 -23.59 -27.60 -10.49
N GLN A 8 -24.77 -27.02 -10.71
CA GLN A 8 -24.93 -25.69 -11.30
C GLN A 8 -24.71 -24.53 -10.31
N LYS A 9 -24.90 -24.79 -9.02
CA LYS A 9 -24.83 -23.74 -7.97
C LYS A 9 -23.51 -23.70 -7.23
N ILE A 10 -22.72 -24.75 -7.25
CA ILE A 10 -21.46 -24.87 -6.51
C ILE A 10 -20.32 -24.99 -7.52
N SER A 11 -19.38 -24.05 -7.46
CA SER A 11 -18.15 -24.11 -8.25
C SER A 11 -17.17 -25.13 -7.64
N ILE A 12 -16.50 -25.90 -8.50
CA ILE A 12 -15.41 -26.79 -8.06
C ILE A 12 -14.24 -26.03 -7.45
N VAL A 13 -14.05 -24.75 -7.83
CA VAL A 13 -13.06 -23.84 -7.24
C VAL A 13 -13.42 -23.57 -5.78
N ASP A 14 -14.68 -23.17 -5.53
CA ASP A 14 -15.14 -22.87 -4.17
C ASP A 14 -15.04 -24.12 -3.27
N ALA A 15 -15.37 -25.29 -3.81
CA ALA A 15 -15.26 -26.55 -3.09
C ALA A 15 -13.78 -26.88 -2.75
N LEU A 16 -12.86 -26.73 -3.69
CA LEU A 16 -11.44 -26.95 -3.47
C LEU A 16 -10.84 -25.93 -2.48
N GLU A 17 -11.10 -24.66 -2.67
CA GLU A 17 -10.59 -23.62 -1.78
C GLU A 17 -11.08 -23.79 -0.34
N ARG A 18 -12.35 -24.18 -0.17
CA ARG A 18 -12.93 -24.46 1.14
C ARG A 18 -12.33 -25.68 1.83
N TYR A 19 -12.10 -26.76 1.07
CA TYR A 19 -11.66 -28.03 1.65
C TYR A 19 -10.14 -28.16 1.75
N THR A 20 -9.37 -27.34 1.01
CA THR A 20 -7.89 -27.42 1.00
C THR A 20 -7.21 -26.19 1.55
N ASN A 21 -7.91 -25.08 1.76
CA ASN A 21 -7.36 -23.74 2.08
C ASN A 21 -6.35 -23.23 1.04
N VAL A 22 -6.34 -23.77 -0.17
CA VAL A 22 -5.45 -23.37 -1.27
C VAL A 22 -6.22 -22.44 -2.20
N LYS A 23 -5.83 -21.19 -2.33
CA LYS A 23 -6.38 -20.25 -3.32
C LYS A 23 -5.90 -20.60 -4.72
N LEU A 24 -6.84 -20.72 -5.64
CA LEU A 24 -6.59 -21.06 -7.05
C LEU A 24 -6.45 -19.78 -7.89
N LEU A 25 -5.31 -19.62 -8.55
CA LEU A 25 -5.13 -18.56 -9.54
C LEU A 25 -5.74 -19.00 -10.87
N ILE A 26 -6.80 -18.32 -11.29
CA ILE A 26 -7.51 -18.60 -12.54
C ILE A 26 -6.99 -17.69 -13.64
N ARG A 27 -6.72 -18.27 -14.83
CA ARG A 27 -6.30 -17.55 -16.04
C ARG A 27 -7.51 -17.11 -16.84
N GLU A 28 -7.34 -16.16 -17.76
CA GLU A 28 -8.40 -15.66 -18.65
C GLU A 28 -9.12 -16.75 -19.47
N ASN A 29 -8.46 -17.86 -19.76
CA ASN A 29 -9.04 -19.00 -20.47
C ASN A 29 -9.91 -19.93 -19.59
N GLY A 30 -10.19 -19.57 -18.33
CA GLY A 30 -11.00 -20.35 -17.40
C GLY A 30 -10.28 -21.56 -16.78
N LYS A 31 -8.95 -21.67 -16.92
CA LYS A 31 -8.16 -22.75 -16.29
C LYS A 31 -7.32 -22.21 -15.14
N SER A 32 -7.18 -22.96 -14.06
CA SER A 32 -6.30 -22.59 -12.97
C SER A 32 -4.81 -22.72 -13.36
N LYS A 33 -3.94 -22.00 -12.63
CA LYS A 33 -2.54 -22.40 -12.54
C LYS A 33 -2.47 -23.79 -11.89
N SER A 34 -1.55 -24.63 -12.32
CA SER A 34 -1.39 -25.97 -11.71
C SER A 34 -0.88 -25.82 -10.26
N ILE A 35 -1.37 -26.70 -9.40
CA ILE A 35 -0.99 -26.78 -7.98
C ILE A 35 -0.59 -28.23 -7.63
N PRO A 36 0.04 -28.50 -6.48
CA PRO A 36 0.19 -29.85 -5.95
C PRO A 36 -1.16 -30.53 -5.75
N CYS A 37 -1.26 -31.81 -6.10
CA CYS A 37 -2.54 -32.53 -6.01
C CYS A 37 -3.01 -32.69 -4.55
N PRO A 38 -4.20 -32.22 -4.17
CA PRO A 38 -4.69 -32.30 -2.79
C PRO A 38 -5.08 -33.72 -2.36
N ILE A 39 -5.22 -34.66 -3.31
CA ILE A 39 -5.68 -36.02 -3.04
C ILE A 39 -4.53 -36.95 -2.68
N HIS A 40 -3.44 -36.98 -3.48
CA HIS A 40 -2.32 -37.88 -3.21
C HIS A 40 -1.12 -37.19 -2.54
N GLY A 41 -1.15 -35.88 -2.37
CA GLY A 41 -0.02 -35.09 -1.90
C GLY A 41 1.15 -35.14 -2.91
N GLY A 42 2.09 -34.24 -2.81
CA GLY A 42 3.27 -34.23 -3.67
C GLY A 42 3.80 -32.82 -3.85
N LYS A 43 5.09 -32.71 -4.23
CA LYS A 43 5.72 -31.40 -4.44
C LYS A 43 5.54 -30.85 -5.86
N ASN A 44 5.01 -31.67 -6.79
CA ASN A 44 4.89 -31.31 -8.21
C ASN A 44 3.54 -30.70 -8.52
N GLU A 45 3.49 -29.59 -9.25
CA GLU A 45 2.29 -28.87 -9.66
C GLU A 45 1.59 -29.55 -10.86
N ASN A 46 0.89 -30.67 -10.60
CA ASN A 46 0.27 -31.53 -11.61
C ASN A 46 -1.27 -31.62 -11.47
N PHE A 47 -1.89 -30.67 -10.78
CA PHE A 47 -3.33 -30.61 -10.60
C PHE A 47 -3.85 -29.27 -11.08
N ALA A 48 -4.85 -29.27 -11.94
CA ALA A 48 -5.45 -28.07 -12.49
C ALA A 48 -6.99 -28.17 -12.53
N VAL A 49 -7.65 -27.01 -12.49
CA VAL A 49 -9.11 -26.86 -12.56
C VAL A 49 -9.51 -26.19 -13.87
N ASP A 50 -10.58 -26.65 -14.46
CA ASP A 50 -11.27 -26.01 -15.59
C ASP A 50 -12.64 -25.52 -15.10
N ILE A 51 -12.78 -24.20 -14.92
CA ILE A 51 -14.01 -23.59 -14.41
C ILE A 51 -15.15 -23.72 -15.41
N ASN A 52 -14.86 -23.59 -16.71
CA ASN A 52 -15.88 -23.62 -17.75
C ASN A 52 -16.58 -25.00 -17.81
N LYS A 53 -15.85 -26.06 -17.43
CA LYS A 53 -16.36 -27.42 -17.36
C LYS A 53 -16.75 -27.84 -15.95
N ASN A 54 -16.42 -27.05 -14.94
CA ASN A 54 -16.60 -27.34 -13.51
C ASN A 54 -15.97 -28.68 -13.09
N ILE A 55 -14.71 -28.93 -13.52
CA ILE A 55 -13.94 -30.15 -13.25
C ILE A 55 -12.53 -29.88 -12.78
N ALA A 56 -11.94 -30.82 -12.05
CA ALA A 56 -10.54 -30.81 -11.64
C ALA A 56 -9.82 -32.07 -12.14
N THR A 57 -8.57 -31.93 -12.59
CA THR A 57 -7.79 -33.03 -13.17
C THR A 57 -6.41 -33.11 -12.52
N CYS A 58 -6.02 -34.31 -12.11
CA CYS A 58 -4.65 -34.63 -11.72
C CYS A 58 -3.93 -35.31 -12.88
N PHE A 59 -2.87 -34.70 -13.39
CA PHE A 59 -2.08 -35.20 -14.53
C PHE A 59 -0.88 -36.11 -14.10
N SER A 60 -0.88 -36.61 -12.86
CA SER A 60 0.20 -37.45 -12.33
C SER A 60 -0.34 -38.69 -11.64
N LYS A 61 0.02 -38.94 -10.38
CA LYS A 61 -0.24 -40.21 -9.67
C LYS A 61 -1.71 -40.64 -9.65
N CYS A 62 -2.70 -39.73 -9.56
CA CYS A 62 -4.11 -40.10 -9.65
C CYS A 62 -4.53 -40.38 -11.09
N ASN A 63 -4.09 -39.54 -12.04
CA ASN A 63 -4.44 -39.60 -13.46
C ASN A 63 -5.97 -39.69 -13.70
N GLU A 64 -6.73 -38.91 -12.95
CA GLU A 64 -8.19 -38.90 -12.91
C GLU A 64 -8.72 -37.45 -13.04
N THR A 65 -9.96 -37.35 -13.55
CA THR A 65 -10.70 -36.09 -13.62
C THR A 65 -11.97 -36.23 -12.78
N TRP A 66 -12.26 -35.22 -11.97
CA TRP A 66 -13.38 -35.22 -11.03
C TRP A 66 -14.31 -34.02 -11.23
N ASP A 67 -15.59 -34.24 -11.05
CA ASP A 67 -16.55 -33.17 -10.78
C ASP A 67 -16.64 -32.88 -9.26
N ILE A 68 -17.50 -31.94 -8.85
CA ILE A 68 -17.62 -31.53 -7.45
C ILE A 68 -17.98 -32.69 -6.51
N PHE A 69 -18.77 -33.67 -6.99
CA PHE A 69 -19.19 -34.83 -6.17
C PHE A 69 -18.06 -35.84 -6.04
N SER A 70 -17.50 -36.28 -7.16
CA SER A 70 -16.42 -37.27 -7.19
C SER A 70 -15.17 -36.74 -6.51
N LEU A 71 -14.89 -35.42 -6.62
CA LEU A 71 -13.81 -34.76 -5.88
C LEU A 71 -14.06 -34.79 -4.36
N THR A 72 -15.28 -34.42 -3.93
CA THR A 72 -15.66 -34.42 -2.50
C THR A 72 -15.62 -35.82 -1.92
N MET A 73 -16.14 -36.83 -2.65
CA MET A 73 -16.05 -38.24 -2.26
C MET A 73 -14.60 -38.67 -2.03
N LYS A 74 -13.70 -38.33 -2.96
CA LYS A 74 -12.30 -38.74 -2.92
C LYS A 74 -11.52 -38.01 -1.79
N MET A 75 -11.81 -36.73 -1.58
CA MET A 75 -11.12 -35.92 -0.54
C MET A 75 -11.53 -36.30 0.88
N HIS A 76 -12.80 -36.62 1.09
CA HIS A 76 -13.36 -36.88 2.42
C HIS A 76 -13.61 -38.35 2.71
N ASN A 77 -13.31 -39.23 1.75
CA ASN A 77 -13.57 -40.68 1.83
C ASN A 77 -15.01 -41.01 2.21
N VAL A 78 -15.98 -40.40 1.52
CA VAL A 78 -17.43 -40.57 1.71
C VAL A 78 -18.07 -41.11 0.43
N ASP A 79 -19.26 -41.68 0.56
CA ASP A 79 -20.07 -42.09 -0.59
C ASP A 79 -20.76 -40.88 -1.27
N PHE A 80 -21.43 -41.11 -2.39
CA PHE A 80 -22.13 -40.06 -3.15
C PHE A 80 -23.17 -39.30 -2.30
N LYS A 81 -23.89 -40.01 -1.45
CA LYS A 81 -24.91 -39.44 -0.58
C LYS A 81 -24.25 -38.53 0.46
N GLY A 82 -23.15 -38.97 1.07
CA GLY A 82 -22.34 -38.20 1.99
C GLY A 82 -21.77 -36.95 1.35
N ALA A 83 -21.24 -37.03 0.12
CA ALA A 83 -20.74 -35.89 -0.63
C ALA A 83 -21.83 -34.86 -0.92
N VAL A 84 -23.01 -35.29 -1.32
CA VAL A 84 -24.19 -34.42 -1.55
C VAL A 84 -24.62 -33.71 -0.27
N GLU A 85 -24.65 -34.42 0.87
CA GLU A 85 -25.03 -33.84 2.16
C GLU A 85 -23.98 -32.82 2.64
N MET A 86 -22.69 -33.11 2.48
CA MET A 86 -21.60 -32.18 2.80
C MET A 86 -21.69 -30.91 1.96
N LEU A 87 -21.82 -31.02 0.65
CA LEU A 87 -21.92 -29.87 -0.25
C LEU A 87 -23.15 -29.00 0.04
N LYS A 88 -24.29 -29.62 0.39
CA LYS A 88 -25.51 -28.89 0.80
C LYS A 88 -25.26 -28.12 2.10
N ARG A 89 -24.72 -28.78 3.11
CA ARG A 89 -24.43 -28.19 4.41
C ARG A 89 -23.45 -27.02 4.29
N ASP A 90 -22.41 -27.21 3.47
CA ASP A 90 -21.26 -26.30 3.45
C ASP A 90 -21.46 -25.09 2.50
N PHE A 91 -22.37 -25.20 1.51
CA PHE A 91 -22.55 -24.18 0.48
C PHE A 91 -23.97 -23.63 0.31
N LEU A 92 -25.01 -24.26 0.86
CA LEU A 92 -26.39 -23.83 0.60
C LEU A 92 -27.16 -23.30 1.84
N ASN A 93 -26.60 -23.26 3.03
CA ASN A 93 -27.22 -22.70 4.25
C ASN A 93 -28.74 -22.95 4.30
N GLU A 94 -29.17 -24.17 4.40
CA GLU A 94 -30.57 -24.45 4.75
C GLU A 94 -30.73 -24.25 6.27
N THR A 95 -31.25 -23.09 6.67
CA THR A 95 -31.75 -22.81 8.01
C THR A 95 -32.88 -23.79 8.32
N LYS A 96 -32.66 -24.74 9.21
CA LYS A 96 -33.75 -25.55 9.79
C LYS A 96 -34.46 -24.70 10.84
N GLU A 97 -35.73 -24.42 10.58
CA GLU A 97 -36.71 -24.01 11.59
C GLU A 97 -36.79 -25.04 12.72
N LYS A 98 -36.85 -24.54 13.95
CA LYS A 98 -36.96 -25.33 15.17
C LYS A 98 -38.37 -25.85 15.33
N THR A 99 -38.55 -27.19 15.36
CA THR A 99 -39.69 -27.87 15.96
C THR A 99 -39.28 -28.51 17.30
N PRO A 100 -40.19 -28.65 18.28
CA PRO A 100 -39.80 -28.82 19.67
C PRO A 100 -39.37 -30.26 20.04
N VAL A 101 -38.51 -30.30 21.02
CA VAL A 101 -37.65 -31.37 21.48
C VAL A 101 -38.44 -32.47 22.17
N SER A 102 -38.21 -33.73 21.79
CA SER A 102 -38.38 -34.93 22.64
C SER A 102 -37.07 -35.25 23.35
N ALA A 103 -37.15 -35.74 24.56
CA ALA A 103 -36.06 -35.98 25.49
C ALA A 103 -34.89 -36.84 24.95
N PRO A 104 -33.65 -36.61 25.35
CA PRO A 104 -32.45 -37.22 24.78
C PRO A 104 -32.22 -38.64 25.33
N THR A 105 -31.89 -39.56 24.42
CA THR A 105 -31.26 -40.84 24.69
C THR A 105 -29.75 -40.67 24.97
N PRO A 106 -29.11 -41.45 25.83
CA PRO A 106 -27.77 -41.14 26.36
C PRO A 106 -26.60 -41.57 25.45
N THR A 107 -26.50 -41.07 24.24
CA THR A 107 -25.36 -41.32 23.34
C THR A 107 -24.81 -40.08 22.60
N ASP A 108 -25.35 -38.89 22.83
CA ASP A 108 -24.90 -37.63 22.23
C ASP A 108 -24.23 -36.65 23.24
N ALA A 109 -23.37 -37.19 24.10
CA ALA A 109 -22.43 -36.42 24.88
C ALA A 109 -21.24 -35.96 23.98
N LYS A 110 -21.51 -35.28 22.88
CA LYS A 110 -20.55 -34.41 22.22
C LYS A 110 -20.47 -33.10 22.99
N LYS A 111 -19.65 -33.17 24.07
CA LYS A 111 -18.75 -32.16 24.57
C LYS A 111 -19.27 -30.73 24.47
N ASN A 112 -19.99 -30.28 25.51
CA ASN A 112 -19.77 -28.96 26.03
C ASN A 112 -18.29 -28.91 26.47
N ASN A 113 -17.41 -28.36 25.60
CA ASN A 113 -16.02 -28.11 25.97
C ASN A 113 -16.03 -26.95 27.00
N ASP A 114 -16.33 -27.24 28.25
CA ASP A 114 -16.14 -26.29 29.36
C ASP A 114 -14.75 -26.57 29.93
N TYR A 115 -13.82 -25.67 29.65
CA TYR A 115 -12.44 -25.73 30.14
C TYR A 115 -12.24 -25.09 31.52
N LYS A 116 -13.31 -24.67 32.20
CA LYS A 116 -13.21 -24.16 33.59
C LYS A 116 -12.43 -25.09 34.50
N PRO A 117 -12.66 -26.45 34.50
CA PRO A 117 -11.86 -27.37 35.31
C PRO A 117 -10.37 -27.34 35.02
N VAL A 118 -9.99 -27.07 33.74
CA VAL A 118 -8.58 -26.92 33.33
C VAL A 118 -7.98 -25.71 34.04
N TYR A 119 -8.67 -24.58 34.05
CA TYR A 119 -8.18 -23.35 34.66
C TYR A 119 -8.09 -23.46 36.17
N ASP A 120 -8.99 -24.23 36.77
CA ASP A 120 -9.00 -24.50 38.24
C ASP A 120 -7.86 -25.45 38.67
N SER A 121 -7.30 -26.23 37.74
CA SER A 121 -6.21 -27.18 37.99
C SER A 121 -4.81 -26.64 37.66
N LEU A 122 -4.68 -25.42 37.16
CA LEU A 122 -3.38 -24.84 36.80
C LEU A 122 -2.55 -24.54 38.04
N SER A 123 -1.25 -24.75 37.94
CA SER A 123 -0.28 -24.31 38.95
C SER A 123 0.20 -22.88 38.67
N GLN A 124 0.59 -22.19 39.74
CA GLN A 124 1.29 -20.91 39.59
C GLN A 124 2.67 -21.13 39.00
N ASP A 125 3.11 -20.19 38.15
CA ASP A 125 4.43 -20.21 37.50
C ASP A 125 4.91 -18.77 37.33
N ASP A 126 6.21 -18.55 37.54
CA ASP A 126 6.84 -17.23 37.41
C ASP A 126 7.03 -16.77 35.96
N TYR A 127 6.76 -17.64 34.99
CA TYR A 127 6.85 -17.35 33.55
C TYR A 127 6.11 -16.06 33.15
N PHE A 128 4.89 -15.90 33.66
CA PHE A 128 4.07 -14.74 33.31
C PHE A 128 4.59 -13.43 33.94
N ILE A 129 5.16 -13.53 35.16
CA ILE A 129 5.86 -12.41 35.79
C ILE A 129 7.10 -12.02 35.00
N LYS A 130 7.90 -13.02 34.54
CA LYS A 130 9.07 -12.79 33.67
C LYS A 130 8.70 -12.18 32.33
N ARG A 131 7.46 -12.36 31.87
CA ARG A 131 6.89 -11.71 30.69
C ARG A 131 6.33 -10.30 30.99
N GLY A 132 6.60 -9.73 32.16
CA GLY A 132 6.23 -8.37 32.54
C GLY A 132 4.79 -8.21 33.03
N LEU A 133 4.00 -9.30 33.15
CA LEU A 133 2.60 -9.22 33.56
C LEU A 133 2.46 -9.03 35.08
N SER A 134 1.47 -8.25 35.49
CA SER A 134 1.16 -8.04 36.91
C SER A 134 0.41 -9.24 37.49
N ASN A 135 0.55 -9.46 38.85
CA ASN A 135 -0.20 -10.50 39.56
C ASN A 135 -1.71 -10.35 39.36
N GLY A 136 -2.24 -9.11 39.37
CA GLY A 136 -3.66 -8.87 39.14
C GLY A 136 -4.15 -9.35 37.77
N ILE A 137 -3.31 -9.23 36.71
CA ILE A 137 -3.64 -9.75 35.39
C ILE A 137 -3.55 -11.26 35.35
N ILE A 138 -2.54 -11.86 35.98
CA ILE A 138 -2.40 -13.32 36.07
C ILE A 138 -3.63 -13.93 36.73
N GLU A 139 -4.09 -13.37 37.82
CA GLU A 139 -5.30 -13.81 38.54
C GLU A 139 -6.57 -13.55 37.70
N LYS A 140 -6.76 -12.33 37.19
CA LYS A 140 -7.92 -11.95 36.40
C LYS A 140 -8.14 -12.90 35.21
N TYR A 141 -7.09 -13.24 34.51
CA TYR A 141 -7.13 -14.11 33.31
C TYR A 141 -6.89 -15.58 33.65
N ARG A 142 -6.69 -15.93 34.94
CA ARG A 142 -6.47 -17.32 35.41
C ARG A 142 -5.31 -17.99 34.67
N LEU A 143 -4.21 -17.22 34.44
CA LEU A 143 -3.02 -17.72 33.76
C LEU A 143 -2.29 -18.70 34.69
N GLY A 144 -1.77 -19.78 34.11
CA GLY A 144 -1.00 -20.74 34.88
C GLY A 144 -0.31 -21.78 34.03
N ALA A 145 0.43 -22.64 34.68
CA ALA A 145 1.12 -23.76 34.04
C ALA A 145 0.36 -25.06 34.23
N VAL A 146 0.45 -25.94 33.27
CA VAL A 146 -0.11 -27.30 33.30
C VAL A 146 0.49 -28.06 34.52
N SER A 147 -0.37 -28.58 35.36
CA SER A 147 -0.06 -29.45 36.52
C SER A 147 -0.33 -30.93 36.19
N GLU A 148 0.00 -31.82 37.12
CA GLU A 148 -0.37 -33.25 37.01
C GLU A 148 -1.89 -33.42 36.96
N ASP A 149 -2.63 -32.65 37.77
CA ASP A 149 -4.09 -32.64 37.76
C ASP A 149 -4.67 -32.19 36.42
N THR A 150 -4.03 -31.19 35.77
CA THR A 150 -4.40 -30.76 34.42
C THR A 150 -4.21 -31.88 33.42
N LEU A 151 -3.10 -32.60 33.48
CA LEU A 151 -2.82 -33.72 32.56
C LEU A 151 -3.82 -34.86 32.74
N GLU A 152 -4.25 -35.14 33.99
CA GLU A 152 -5.25 -36.15 34.28
C GLU A 152 -6.60 -35.86 33.61
N LEU A 153 -7.02 -34.59 33.56
CA LEU A 153 -8.24 -34.18 32.85
C LEU A 153 -8.22 -34.56 31.35
N PHE A 154 -7.05 -34.66 30.77
CA PHE A 154 -6.86 -34.98 29.35
C PHE A 154 -6.39 -36.41 29.07
N LYS A 155 -6.26 -37.28 30.08
CA LYS A 155 -5.71 -38.64 29.93
C LYS A 155 -6.37 -39.47 28.83
N ASN A 156 -7.66 -39.29 28.63
CA ASN A 156 -8.46 -40.00 27.64
C ASN A 156 -8.54 -39.27 26.28
N THR A 157 -7.86 -38.11 26.14
CA THR A 157 -7.85 -37.34 24.89
C THR A 157 -6.57 -37.64 24.12
N LYS A 158 -6.69 -38.34 22.98
CA LYS A 158 -5.54 -38.81 22.17
C LYS A 158 -4.55 -37.67 21.89
N GLY A 159 -3.32 -37.82 22.38
CA GLY A 159 -2.22 -36.88 22.15
C GLY A 159 -2.22 -35.61 23.00
N ALA A 160 -3.33 -35.26 23.69
CA ALA A 160 -3.42 -34.02 24.46
C ALA A 160 -2.46 -33.97 25.65
N PRO A 161 -2.28 -35.02 26.47
CA PRO A 161 -1.30 -35.01 27.56
C PRO A 161 0.11 -34.77 27.08
N TYR A 162 0.52 -35.39 25.98
CA TYR A 162 1.83 -35.17 25.38
C TYR A 162 2.04 -33.72 24.95
N PHE A 163 1.05 -33.12 24.26
CA PHE A 163 1.15 -31.73 23.86
C PHE A 163 1.15 -30.77 25.06
N LEU A 164 0.30 -31.00 26.05
CA LEU A 164 0.24 -30.16 27.24
C LEU A 164 1.49 -30.24 28.12
N SER A 165 2.22 -31.35 28.10
CA SER A 165 3.52 -31.45 28.78
C SER A 165 4.61 -30.56 28.14
N MET A 166 4.50 -30.31 26.84
CA MET A 166 5.41 -29.41 26.08
C MET A 166 4.90 -27.97 26.06
N TYR A 167 3.59 -27.80 25.83
CA TYR A 167 2.91 -26.49 25.76
C TYR A 167 2.25 -26.20 27.11
N ARG A 168 3.10 -25.97 28.13
CA ARG A 168 2.62 -25.97 29.50
C ARG A 168 1.99 -24.67 29.98
N TYR A 169 2.22 -23.55 29.32
CA TYR A 169 1.65 -22.27 29.75
C TYR A 169 0.28 -22.07 29.13
N VAL A 170 -0.75 -22.00 29.97
CA VAL A 170 -2.15 -21.91 29.57
C VAL A 170 -2.62 -20.46 29.66
N LEU A 171 -3.24 -20.00 28.58
CA LEU A 171 -3.78 -18.65 28.40
C LEU A 171 -5.29 -18.78 28.09
N PRO A 172 -6.16 -18.71 29.10
CA PRO A 172 -7.61 -18.78 28.92
C PRO A 172 -8.16 -17.59 28.15
N VAL A 173 -9.01 -17.83 27.16
CA VAL A 173 -9.76 -16.78 26.45
C VAL A 173 -11.20 -16.72 27.00
N ASN A 174 -11.84 -17.89 27.08
CA ASN A 174 -13.14 -18.07 27.73
C ASN A 174 -13.30 -19.55 28.13
N ASN A 175 -14.47 -19.94 28.64
CA ASN A 175 -14.68 -21.33 29.07
C ASN A 175 -14.64 -22.37 27.94
N ARG A 176 -14.62 -21.97 26.65
CA ARG A 176 -14.66 -22.88 25.48
C ARG A 176 -13.39 -22.82 24.65
N PHE A 177 -12.48 -21.89 24.95
CA PHE A 177 -11.28 -21.70 24.17
C PHE A 177 -10.13 -21.21 25.05
N PHE A 178 -8.99 -21.86 24.92
CA PHE A 178 -7.72 -21.41 25.49
C PHE A 178 -6.56 -21.67 24.53
N ILE A 179 -5.51 -20.92 24.72
CA ILE A 179 -4.26 -21.03 23.98
C ILE A 179 -3.21 -21.61 24.92
N THR A 180 -2.31 -22.44 24.40
CA THR A 180 -1.14 -22.90 25.14
C THR A 180 0.12 -22.45 24.45
N ARG A 181 1.12 -22.09 25.25
CA ARG A 181 2.44 -21.70 24.77
C ARG A 181 3.47 -22.77 25.09
N LEU A 182 4.37 -22.98 24.14
CA LEU A 182 5.50 -23.90 24.22
C LEU A 182 6.44 -23.49 25.35
N ASP A 183 6.89 -24.46 26.15
CA ASP A 183 8.01 -24.32 27.06
C ASP A 183 9.30 -24.54 26.28
N GLU A 184 9.99 -23.47 25.94
CA GLU A 184 11.17 -23.47 25.09
C GLU A 184 12.32 -24.29 25.71
N ASP A 185 12.35 -24.43 27.04
CA ASP A 185 13.34 -25.24 27.76
C ASP A 185 13.13 -26.76 27.57
N LYS A 186 11.94 -27.17 27.13
CA LYS A 186 11.56 -28.58 26.97
C LYS A 186 11.62 -29.11 25.54
N THR A 187 11.95 -28.27 24.57
CA THR A 187 12.02 -28.70 23.16
C THR A 187 13.35 -28.32 22.52
N SER A 188 13.94 -29.29 21.82
CA SER A 188 15.10 -29.07 20.98
C SER A 188 14.73 -28.77 19.50
N SER A 189 13.45 -28.77 19.17
CA SER A 189 12.96 -28.53 17.81
C SER A 189 12.73 -27.04 17.57
N HIS A 190 13.54 -26.41 16.74
CA HIS A 190 13.37 -25.02 16.30
C HIS A 190 12.14 -24.80 15.39
N ASP A 191 11.53 -25.87 14.88
CA ASP A 191 10.38 -25.79 13.95
C ASP A 191 9.02 -25.98 14.63
N ALA A 192 8.96 -26.14 15.96
CA ALA A 192 7.69 -26.30 16.67
C ALA A 192 6.93 -24.96 16.74
N PRO A 193 5.62 -24.94 16.41
CA PRO A 193 4.83 -23.72 16.52
C PRO A 193 4.80 -23.25 17.99
N ARG A 194 4.97 -21.96 18.23
CA ARG A 194 5.03 -21.38 19.59
C ARG A 194 3.74 -21.54 20.38
N TYR A 195 2.60 -21.63 19.69
CA TYR A 195 1.28 -21.69 20.30
C TYR A 195 0.46 -22.85 19.76
N ARG A 196 -0.46 -23.37 20.60
CA ARG A 196 -1.49 -24.32 20.22
C ARG A 196 -2.83 -23.92 20.80
N ASN A 197 -3.87 -24.12 20.00
CA ASN A 197 -5.25 -23.76 20.34
C ASN A 197 -6.04 -24.98 20.81
N PHE A 198 -6.82 -24.81 21.87
CA PHE A 198 -7.79 -25.79 22.37
C PHE A 198 -9.19 -25.17 22.36
N GLY A 199 -10.06 -25.73 21.54
CA GLY A 199 -11.40 -25.19 21.29
C GLY A 199 -11.48 -24.42 19.97
N GLU A 200 -12.62 -23.75 19.75
CA GLU A 200 -12.83 -22.89 18.60
C GLU A 200 -12.20 -21.50 18.87
N VAL A 201 -11.36 -21.05 17.96
CA VAL A 201 -10.63 -19.78 18.13
C VAL A 201 -11.61 -18.62 18.28
N GLU A 202 -11.44 -17.83 19.34
CA GLU A 202 -12.21 -16.62 19.62
C GLU A 202 -11.28 -15.44 19.92
N LEU A 203 -11.83 -14.22 19.86
CA LEU A 203 -11.10 -13.01 20.21
C LEU A 203 -11.02 -12.89 21.74
N LEU A 204 -9.87 -12.47 22.26
CA LEU A 204 -9.76 -12.09 23.65
C LEU A 204 -10.49 -10.75 23.87
N ASN A 205 -11.29 -10.67 24.93
CA ASN A 205 -11.95 -9.44 25.38
C ASN A 205 -12.89 -8.76 24.39
N SER A 206 -13.42 -9.45 23.38
CA SER A 206 -14.39 -8.85 22.43
C SER A 206 -15.63 -8.24 23.12
N HIS A 207 -15.95 -8.67 24.34
CA HIS A 207 -17.04 -8.11 25.14
C HIS A 207 -16.85 -6.63 25.51
N TYR A 208 -15.63 -6.09 25.47
CA TYR A 208 -15.35 -4.67 25.68
C TYR A 208 -16.05 -3.74 24.67
N ILE A 209 -16.42 -4.26 23.52
CA ILE A 209 -17.18 -3.48 22.54
C ILE A 209 -18.53 -3.03 23.13
N LYS A 210 -19.16 -3.87 23.99
CA LYS A 210 -20.47 -3.62 24.61
C LYS A 210 -20.40 -2.91 25.96
N ASP A 211 -19.23 -2.78 26.53
CA ASP A 211 -19.05 -2.22 27.88
C ASP A 211 -19.09 -0.69 27.80
N GLU A 212 -20.14 -0.08 28.33
CA GLU A 212 -20.37 1.36 28.29
C GLU A 212 -19.29 2.18 29.01
N GLU A 213 -18.61 1.60 30.00
CA GLU A 213 -17.54 2.28 30.74
C GLU A 213 -16.24 2.39 29.96
N ILE A 214 -16.06 1.56 28.91
CA ILE A 214 -14.85 1.52 28.11
C ILE A 214 -14.99 2.47 26.92
N GLN A 215 -14.11 3.44 26.83
CA GLN A 215 -14.07 4.40 25.72
C GLN A 215 -12.98 4.07 24.70
N PHE A 216 -11.80 3.62 25.14
CA PHE A 216 -10.65 3.31 24.31
C PHE A 216 -10.36 1.81 24.32
N ILE A 217 -10.19 1.23 23.13
CA ILE A 217 -9.90 -0.21 22.95
C ILE A 217 -8.69 -0.34 22.04
N PHE A 218 -7.60 -0.85 22.59
CA PHE A 218 -6.45 -1.24 21.79
C PHE A 218 -6.73 -2.57 21.09
N VAL A 219 -6.39 -2.68 19.83
CA VAL A 219 -6.48 -3.90 19.02
C VAL A 219 -5.07 -4.36 18.71
N VAL A 220 -4.75 -5.60 19.06
CA VAL A 220 -3.42 -6.19 18.87
C VAL A 220 -3.51 -7.58 18.25
N GLU A 221 -2.41 -8.07 17.71
CA GLU A 221 -2.37 -9.40 17.12
C GLU A 221 -2.29 -10.50 18.16
N GLY A 222 -1.38 -10.35 19.13
CA GLY A 222 -1.01 -11.38 20.08
C GLY A 222 -1.74 -11.31 21.40
N TYR A 223 -1.85 -12.48 22.06
CA TYR A 223 -2.44 -12.58 23.38
C TYR A 223 -1.60 -11.85 24.44
N PHE A 224 -0.26 -12.01 24.39
CA PHE A 224 0.64 -11.37 25.35
C PHE A 224 0.66 -9.84 25.19
N ASP A 225 0.49 -9.33 23.97
CA ASP A 225 0.42 -7.89 23.72
C ASP A 225 -0.82 -7.30 24.40
N ALA A 226 -1.97 -7.99 24.27
CA ALA A 226 -3.18 -7.59 24.97
C ALA A 226 -3.01 -7.60 26.50
N LEU A 227 -2.42 -8.64 27.05
CA LEU A 227 -2.19 -8.72 28.50
C LEU A 227 -1.18 -7.68 28.99
N SER A 228 -0.22 -7.31 28.16
CA SER A 228 0.73 -6.24 28.44
C SER A 228 0.03 -4.89 28.56
N ILE A 229 -0.87 -4.60 27.65
CA ILE A 229 -1.72 -3.39 27.68
C ILE A 229 -2.63 -3.39 28.91
N GLU A 230 -3.26 -4.54 29.22
CA GLU A 230 -4.10 -4.71 30.40
C GLU A 230 -3.31 -4.53 31.72
N THR A 231 -2.04 -4.97 31.73
CA THR A 231 -1.12 -4.79 32.87
C THR A 231 -0.86 -3.32 33.18
N LEU A 232 -0.93 -2.45 32.18
CA LEU A 232 -0.78 -1.00 32.29
C LEU A 232 -2.13 -0.26 32.47
N GLY A 233 -3.24 -1.00 32.69
CA GLY A 233 -4.56 -0.43 32.99
C GLY A 233 -5.41 -0.10 31.75
N CYS A 234 -4.88 -0.16 30.55
CA CYS A 234 -5.63 0.06 29.31
C CYS A 234 -6.45 -1.19 28.93
N LYS A 235 -7.42 -1.03 28.02
CA LYS A 235 -8.29 -2.10 27.54
C LYS A 235 -7.88 -2.56 26.16
N SER A 236 -7.86 -3.89 25.95
CA SER A 236 -7.36 -4.45 24.69
C SER A 236 -8.15 -5.65 24.21
N ILE A 237 -8.23 -5.80 22.89
CA ILE A 237 -8.75 -6.98 22.19
C ILE A 237 -7.60 -7.63 21.42
N ALA A 238 -7.33 -8.94 21.70
CA ALA A 238 -6.39 -9.69 20.86
C ALA A 238 -7.12 -10.48 19.78
N LEU A 239 -6.56 -10.42 18.58
CA LEU A 239 -7.04 -11.20 17.44
C LEU A 239 -6.60 -12.67 17.53
N ASN A 240 -5.51 -12.96 18.21
CA ASN A 240 -4.83 -14.26 18.28
C ASN A 240 -4.33 -14.80 16.92
N SER A 241 -4.46 -14.04 15.86
CA SER A 241 -3.89 -14.19 14.52
C SER A 241 -4.47 -13.10 13.62
N VAL A 242 -3.70 -12.59 12.67
CA VAL A 242 -4.12 -11.67 11.58
C VAL A 242 -5.34 -12.20 10.83
N SER A 243 -5.43 -13.53 10.63
CA SER A 243 -6.56 -14.19 9.95
C SER A 243 -7.92 -13.95 10.64
N ASN A 244 -7.93 -13.64 11.94
CA ASN A 244 -9.15 -13.40 12.72
C ASN A 244 -9.66 -11.94 12.65
N ALA A 245 -9.01 -11.05 11.89
CA ALA A 245 -9.50 -9.68 11.68
C ALA A 245 -10.98 -9.64 11.22
N SER A 246 -11.39 -10.63 10.41
CA SER A 246 -12.78 -10.78 9.97
C SER A 246 -13.76 -11.05 11.11
N LYS A 247 -13.31 -11.66 12.21
CA LYS A 247 -14.13 -11.88 13.41
C LYS A 247 -14.35 -10.56 14.15
N LEU A 248 -13.31 -9.74 14.32
CA LEU A 248 -13.45 -8.41 14.89
C LEU A 248 -14.42 -7.54 14.09
N ILE A 249 -14.25 -7.51 12.77
CA ILE A 249 -15.15 -6.78 11.87
C ILE A 249 -16.61 -7.26 12.02
N LYS A 250 -16.82 -8.57 12.18
CA LYS A 250 -18.15 -9.14 12.42
C LYS A 250 -18.72 -8.72 13.79
N GLU A 251 -17.91 -8.78 14.84
CA GLU A 251 -18.32 -8.35 16.20
C GLU A 251 -18.69 -6.87 16.23
N ILE A 252 -17.90 -6.02 15.59
CA ILE A 252 -18.19 -4.58 15.46
C ILE A 252 -19.52 -4.37 14.74
N LYS A 253 -19.76 -5.07 13.62
CA LYS A 253 -21.03 -4.95 12.87
C LYS A 253 -22.24 -5.44 13.65
N LEU A 254 -22.09 -6.50 14.45
CA LEU A 254 -23.17 -7.03 15.28
C LEU A 254 -23.52 -6.10 16.45
N ASN A 255 -22.59 -5.24 16.85
CA ASN A 255 -22.73 -4.32 17.97
C ASN A 255 -22.39 -2.89 17.51
N GLU A 256 -22.90 -2.47 16.35
CA GLU A 256 -22.49 -1.24 15.68
C GLU A 256 -22.76 0.01 16.51
N GLU A 257 -23.89 0.07 17.23
CA GLU A 257 -24.24 1.21 18.06
C GLU A 257 -23.24 1.39 19.21
N ASP A 258 -22.91 0.31 19.92
CA ASP A 258 -21.93 0.33 20.99
C ASP A 258 -20.53 0.63 20.46
N ALA A 259 -20.15 -0.01 19.34
CA ALA A 259 -18.85 0.17 18.70
C ALA A 259 -18.61 1.62 18.23
N ARG A 260 -19.64 2.34 17.83
CA ARG A 260 -19.54 3.75 17.44
C ARG A 260 -19.22 4.69 18.62
N GLN A 261 -19.44 4.25 19.85
CA GLN A 261 -19.07 4.98 21.06
C GLN A 261 -17.62 4.74 21.48
N LYS A 262 -16.90 3.84 20.79
CA LYS A 262 -15.52 3.45 21.11
C LYS A 262 -14.52 4.11 20.17
N GLN A 263 -13.32 4.34 20.70
CA GLN A 263 -12.13 4.67 19.93
C GLN A 263 -11.26 3.43 19.84
N PHE A 264 -11.06 2.93 18.62
CA PHE A 264 -10.21 1.77 18.36
C PHE A 264 -8.81 2.22 17.97
N ILE A 265 -7.80 1.66 18.65
CA ILE A 265 -6.38 1.94 18.42
C ILE A 265 -5.70 0.63 18.04
N LEU A 266 -5.33 0.48 16.78
CA LEU A 266 -4.58 -0.68 16.31
C LEU A 266 -3.10 -0.49 16.59
N VAL A 267 -2.51 -1.45 17.28
CA VAL A 267 -1.04 -1.58 17.40
C VAL A 267 -0.67 -2.94 16.80
N ALA A 268 -0.32 -2.91 15.52
CA ALA A 268 0.09 -4.09 14.78
C ALA A 268 1.59 -4.37 14.96
N ASP A 269 2.00 -5.63 14.78
CA ASP A 269 3.41 -6.02 14.80
C ASP A 269 4.16 -5.33 13.65
N ASN A 270 5.43 -5.04 13.86
CA ASN A 270 6.25 -4.33 12.89
C ASN A 270 6.80 -5.27 11.79
N ASP A 271 5.89 -5.99 11.12
CA ASP A 271 6.21 -6.92 10.04
C ASP A 271 5.22 -6.80 8.87
N GLU A 272 5.37 -7.64 7.85
CA GLU A 272 4.52 -7.60 6.65
C GLU A 272 3.06 -8.02 6.95
N ALA A 273 2.87 -8.95 7.88
CA ALA A 273 1.55 -9.41 8.30
C ALA A 273 0.78 -8.31 9.06
N GLY A 274 1.49 -7.55 9.91
CA GLY A 274 0.93 -6.40 10.62
C GLY A 274 0.47 -5.30 9.67
N LYS A 275 1.22 -5.03 8.59
CA LYS A 275 0.82 -4.06 7.55
C LYS A 275 -0.43 -4.51 6.80
N GLU A 276 -0.51 -5.79 6.42
CA GLU A 276 -1.71 -6.35 5.78
C GLU A 276 -2.94 -6.26 6.71
N LEU A 277 -2.74 -6.48 8.02
CA LEU A 277 -3.78 -6.33 9.01
C LEU A 277 -4.28 -4.88 9.10
N GLU A 278 -3.35 -3.93 9.14
CA GLU A 278 -3.66 -2.50 9.19
C GLU A 278 -4.50 -2.08 7.99
N GLU A 279 -4.05 -2.39 6.76
CA GLU A 279 -4.79 -2.06 5.54
C GLU A 279 -6.19 -2.66 5.54
N LYS A 280 -6.32 -3.92 5.94
CA LYS A 280 -7.60 -4.64 6.00
C LYS A 280 -8.57 -4.02 7.00
N LEU A 281 -8.10 -3.66 8.20
CA LEU A 281 -8.94 -3.04 9.22
C LEU A 281 -9.29 -1.60 8.87
N GLN A 282 -8.35 -0.81 8.34
CA GLN A 282 -8.63 0.56 7.87
C GLN A 282 -9.72 0.58 6.80
N ASP A 283 -9.62 -0.32 5.79
CA ASP A 283 -10.64 -0.43 4.74
C ASP A 283 -12.02 -0.83 5.30
N ALA A 284 -12.04 -1.77 6.25
CA ALA A 284 -13.28 -2.21 6.90
C ALA A 284 -13.92 -1.10 7.73
N PHE A 285 -13.15 -0.38 8.55
CA PHE A 285 -13.62 0.74 9.37
C PHE A 285 -14.13 1.90 8.51
N LYS A 286 -13.41 2.22 7.42
CA LYS A 286 -13.85 3.22 6.43
C LYS A 286 -15.20 2.86 5.80
N LYS A 287 -15.42 1.59 5.44
CA LYS A 287 -16.71 1.10 4.90
C LYS A 287 -17.86 1.20 5.91
N MET A 288 -17.55 1.15 7.20
CA MET A 288 -18.52 1.32 8.29
C MET A 288 -18.67 2.79 8.73
N ASN A 289 -18.00 3.74 8.08
CA ASN A 289 -17.89 5.14 8.51
C ASN A 289 -17.45 5.28 9.98
N MET A 290 -16.46 4.49 10.37
CA MET A 290 -15.83 4.53 11.69
C MET A 290 -14.36 4.89 11.56
N SER A 291 -13.79 5.50 12.60
CA SER A 291 -12.36 5.82 12.67
C SER A 291 -11.59 4.66 13.31
N LEU A 292 -10.42 4.37 12.77
CA LEU A 292 -9.42 3.49 13.37
C LEU A 292 -8.13 4.29 13.49
N HIS A 293 -7.64 4.47 14.71
CA HIS A 293 -6.31 5.02 14.93
C HIS A 293 -5.28 3.89 14.80
N THR A 294 -4.17 4.14 14.09
CA THR A 294 -3.09 3.16 13.96
C THR A 294 -1.83 3.72 14.59
N ALA A 295 -1.11 2.88 15.32
CA ALA A 295 0.11 3.23 16.01
C ALA A 295 1.18 2.17 15.74
N SER A 296 2.42 2.61 15.53
CA SER A 296 3.59 1.76 15.33
C SER A 296 4.56 1.89 16.51
N ILE A 297 5.21 0.78 16.84
CA ILE A 297 6.24 0.73 17.87
C ILE A 297 7.59 0.82 17.18
N GLU A 298 8.41 1.80 17.54
CA GLU A 298 9.77 1.91 17.02
C GLU A 298 10.77 1.17 17.91
N GLY A 299 11.64 0.37 17.30
CA GLY A 299 12.75 -0.30 17.99
C GLY A 299 12.40 -1.63 18.69
N TYR A 300 11.13 -2.01 18.75
CA TYR A 300 10.66 -3.26 19.33
C TYR A 300 9.78 -4.02 18.34
N LYS A 301 9.70 -5.35 18.54
CA LYS A 301 8.90 -6.21 17.67
C LYS A 301 7.40 -6.07 17.95
N ASP A 302 7.02 -6.14 19.23
CA ASP A 302 5.66 -6.15 19.73
C ASP A 302 5.56 -5.44 21.10
N ILE A 303 4.33 -5.20 21.58
CA ILE A 303 4.07 -4.51 22.86
C ILE A 303 4.64 -5.28 24.05
N ASN A 304 4.61 -6.61 24.02
CA ASN A 304 5.11 -7.38 25.13
C ASN A 304 6.64 -7.28 25.25
N GLU A 305 7.38 -7.28 24.12
CA GLU A 305 8.82 -7.02 24.13
C GLU A 305 9.13 -5.63 24.68
N TYR A 306 8.39 -4.62 24.26
CA TYR A 306 8.54 -3.26 24.75
C TYR A 306 8.32 -3.18 26.26
N LEU A 307 7.23 -3.77 26.79
CA LEU A 307 6.95 -3.82 28.22
C LEU A 307 8.05 -4.50 29.02
N MET A 308 8.65 -5.57 28.50
CA MET A 308 9.71 -6.32 29.19
C MET A 308 11.01 -5.53 29.28
N VAL A 309 11.31 -4.67 28.29
CA VAL A 309 12.54 -3.88 28.22
C VAL A 309 12.37 -2.52 28.89
N ASP A 310 11.27 -1.85 28.62
CA ASP A 310 11.00 -0.48 29.10
C ASP A 310 9.52 -0.31 29.44
N ARG A 311 9.19 -0.59 30.70
CA ARG A 311 7.81 -0.49 31.21
C ARG A 311 7.28 0.93 31.18
N GLU A 312 8.08 1.91 31.63
CA GLU A 312 7.69 3.33 31.66
C GLU A 312 7.49 3.88 30.27
N GLY A 313 8.41 3.54 29.32
CA GLY A 313 8.27 3.90 27.93
C GLY A 313 7.01 3.31 27.29
N THR A 314 6.63 2.06 27.62
CA THR A 314 5.40 1.44 27.11
C THR A 314 4.16 2.13 27.65
N GLU A 315 4.13 2.48 28.95
CA GLU A 315 3.03 3.22 29.57
C GLU A 315 2.85 4.59 28.90
N ASN A 316 3.92 5.35 28.77
CA ASN A 316 3.94 6.63 28.08
C ASN A 316 3.47 6.51 26.63
N PHE A 317 3.88 5.46 25.92
CA PHE A 317 3.42 5.20 24.55
C PHE A 317 1.90 5.01 24.48
N LEU A 318 1.32 4.18 25.36
CA LEU A 318 -0.14 3.94 25.36
C LEU A 318 -0.92 5.22 25.69
N GLU A 319 -0.47 5.98 26.68
CA GLU A 319 -1.07 7.27 27.05
C GLU A 319 -1.01 8.27 25.88
N GLN A 320 0.12 8.37 25.17
CA GLN A 320 0.25 9.20 23.99
C GLN A 320 -0.71 8.80 22.86
N GLN A 321 -0.95 7.48 22.65
CA GLN A 321 -1.90 7.05 21.62
C GLN A 321 -3.34 7.44 21.99
N ILE A 322 -3.72 7.36 23.27
CA ILE A 322 -5.01 7.85 23.76
C ILE A 322 -5.12 9.35 23.57
N ASP A 323 -4.10 10.12 23.96
CA ASP A 323 -4.08 11.58 23.77
C ASP A 323 -4.17 11.95 22.27
N LYS A 324 -3.48 11.25 21.38
CA LYS A 324 -3.61 11.43 19.94
C LYS A 324 -5.02 11.18 19.42
N CYS A 325 -5.75 10.20 19.98
CA CYS A 325 -7.16 9.99 19.64
C CYS A 325 -8.06 11.14 20.09
N ILE A 326 -7.80 11.72 21.25
CA ILE A 326 -8.58 12.81 21.83
C ILE A 326 -8.22 14.14 21.17
N ASN A 327 -6.95 14.43 21.07
CA ASN A 327 -6.40 15.75 20.77
C ASN A 327 -5.55 15.78 19.49
N GLY A 328 -5.42 14.68 18.73
CA GLY A 328 -4.48 14.55 17.60
C GLY A 328 -4.62 15.63 16.53
N ASN A 329 -5.82 16.18 16.36
CA ASN A 329 -6.08 17.30 15.45
C ASN A 329 -5.95 18.68 16.12
N SER A 330 -5.56 18.76 17.40
CA SER A 330 -5.36 20.04 18.04
C SER A 330 -4.10 20.73 17.47
N ALA A 331 -4.18 22.04 17.27
CA ALA A 331 -3.03 22.79 16.79
C ALA A 331 -1.82 22.67 17.73
N PHE A 332 -2.05 22.44 19.03
CA PHE A 332 -0.99 22.24 20.00
C PHE A 332 -0.23 20.92 19.77
N ASN A 333 -0.94 19.79 19.57
CA ASN A 333 -0.28 18.51 19.32
C ASN A 333 0.43 18.52 17.96
N ILE A 334 -0.19 19.12 16.93
CA ILE A 334 0.49 19.34 15.64
C ILE A 334 1.77 20.17 15.82
N LEU A 335 1.77 21.16 16.71
CA LEU A 335 2.94 21.97 17.02
C LEU A 335 4.02 21.14 17.71
N VAL A 336 3.66 20.31 18.68
CA VAL A 336 4.59 19.41 19.39
C VAL A 336 5.22 18.43 18.39
N ASP A 337 4.41 17.74 17.57
CA ASP A 337 4.89 16.81 16.54
C ASP A 337 5.80 17.53 15.54
N PHE A 338 5.42 18.73 15.12
CA PHE A 338 6.24 19.56 14.23
C PHE A 338 7.65 19.84 14.79
N PHE A 339 7.77 20.17 16.05
CA PHE A 339 9.07 20.45 16.66
C PHE A 339 9.86 19.19 17.05
N THR A 340 9.20 18.10 17.42
CA THR A 340 9.85 16.83 17.78
C THR A 340 10.31 16.05 16.55
N GLU A 341 9.54 16.09 15.46
CA GLU A 341 9.85 15.42 14.20
C GLU A 341 10.65 16.30 13.22
N MET A 342 10.98 17.53 13.61
CA MET A 342 11.62 18.53 12.76
C MET A 342 13.01 18.07 12.29
N LYS A 343 13.02 17.22 11.27
CA LYS A 343 14.24 16.99 10.46
C LYS A 343 14.24 18.05 9.36
N PRO A 344 15.31 18.87 9.25
CA PRO A 344 15.42 19.82 8.16
C PRO A 344 15.49 19.04 6.84
N VAL A 345 14.37 18.97 6.12
CA VAL A 345 14.35 18.47 4.75
C VAL A 345 14.86 19.59 3.87
N GLU A 346 16.11 19.49 3.41
CA GLU A 346 16.64 20.44 2.45
C GLU A 346 15.91 20.31 1.12
N PRO A 347 15.41 21.42 0.55
CA PRO A 347 14.80 21.39 -0.77
C PRO A 347 15.83 21.00 -1.84
N ILE A 348 15.38 20.28 -2.85
CA ILE A 348 16.25 19.92 -3.98
C ILE A 348 16.62 21.19 -4.74
N LYS A 349 17.91 21.44 -4.89
CA LYS A 349 18.41 22.65 -5.56
C LYS A 349 18.15 22.60 -7.06
N LEU A 350 17.63 23.70 -7.60
CA LEU A 350 17.46 23.87 -9.03
C LEU A 350 18.72 24.53 -9.62
N HIS A 351 19.10 24.13 -10.84
CA HIS A 351 20.31 24.64 -11.49
C HIS A 351 20.14 26.05 -12.08
N PHE A 352 18.91 26.55 -12.21
CA PHE A 352 18.63 27.94 -12.57
C PHE A 352 18.61 28.81 -11.29
N PRO A 353 19.60 29.71 -11.09
CA PRO A 353 19.74 30.43 -9.84
C PRO A 353 18.51 31.26 -9.45
N LYS A 354 17.96 32.07 -10.38
CA LYS A 354 16.81 32.92 -10.11
C LYS A 354 15.55 32.07 -9.82
N LEU A 355 15.34 30.98 -10.58
CA LEU A 355 14.24 30.06 -10.34
C LEU A 355 14.39 29.37 -8.97
N ASN A 356 15.61 28.96 -8.64
CA ASN A 356 15.90 28.36 -7.34
C ASN A 356 15.62 29.34 -6.19
N ASP A 357 16.03 30.60 -6.32
CA ASP A 357 15.82 31.61 -5.29
C ASP A 357 14.34 31.94 -5.09
N VAL A 358 13.59 32.07 -6.18
CA VAL A 358 12.15 32.39 -6.15
C VAL A 358 11.33 31.23 -5.57
N LEU A 359 11.68 29.99 -5.86
CA LEU A 359 10.98 28.80 -5.35
C LEU A 359 11.53 28.32 -3.98
N GLY A 360 12.73 28.74 -3.60
CA GLY A 360 13.44 28.20 -2.45
C GLY A 360 13.82 26.73 -2.62
N GLY A 361 14.10 26.29 -3.87
CA GLY A 361 14.30 24.90 -4.25
C GLY A 361 13.01 24.14 -4.52
N LEU A 362 13.14 22.89 -4.97
CA LEU A 362 12.00 22.00 -5.22
C LEU A 362 11.63 21.23 -3.93
N ARG A 363 10.41 21.44 -3.45
CA ARG A 363 9.85 20.85 -2.23
C ARG A 363 8.70 19.90 -2.58
N THR A 364 8.27 19.08 -1.63
CA THR A 364 7.05 18.31 -1.72
C THR A 364 5.87 19.17 -2.18
N GLY A 365 5.23 18.78 -3.27
CA GLY A 365 4.08 19.50 -3.82
C GLY A 365 3.86 19.29 -5.29
N LEU A 366 2.74 19.84 -5.78
CA LEU A 366 2.34 19.76 -7.17
C LEU A 366 2.71 21.07 -7.89
N TYR A 367 3.62 20.95 -8.84
CA TYR A 367 4.06 22.01 -9.73
C TYR A 367 3.43 21.81 -11.11
N VAL A 368 2.82 22.82 -11.67
CA VAL A 368 2.26 22.76 -13.02
C VAL A 368 2.97 23.76 -13.92
N LEU A 369 3.54 23.29 -15.03
CA LEU A 369 4.15 24.12 -16.05
C LEU A 369 3.27 24.16 -17.29
N GLY A 370 2.76 25.33 -17.65
CA GLY A 370 1.98 25.56 -18.86
C GLY A 370 2.72 26.33 -19.93
N ALA A 371 2.41 26.07 -21.20
CA ALA A 371 2.80 26.91 -22.32
C ALA A 371 2.02 26.55 -23.59
N ILE A 372 2.11 27.39 -24.60
CA ILE A 372 1.68 27.06 -25.97
C ILE A 372 2.54 25.94 -26.57
N SER A 373 2.02 25.27 -27.61
CA SER A 373 2.75 24.20 -28.31
C SER A 373 4.06 24.71 -28.94
N SER A 374 5.08 23.86 -28.94
CA SER A 374 6.40 24.09 -29.53
C SER A 374 7.25 25.19 -28.87
N LEU A 375 6.89 25.63 -27.66
CA LEU A 375 7.68 26.65 -26.93
C LEU A 375 8.78 26.05 -26.05
N GLY A 376 8.88 24.72 -25.98
CA GLY A 376 9.95 24.03 -25.25
C GLY A 376 9.59 23.56 -23.84
N LYS A 377 8.28 23.35 -23.52
CA LYS A 377 7.81 22.81 -22.22
C LYS A 377 8.61 21.59 -21.75
N THR A 378 8.51 20.52 -22.55
CA THR A 378 9.22 19.25 -22.30
C THR A 378 10.72 19.47 -22.14
N THR A 379 11.33 20.30 -23.02
CA THR A 379 12.77 20.59 -22.98
C THR A 379 13.17 21.33 -21.70
N PHE A 380 12.35 22.28 -21.24
CA PHE A 380 12.60 23.00 -19.99
C PHE A 380 12.53 22.07 -18.79
N VAL A 381 11.44 21.29 -18.66
CA VAL A 381 11.29 20.35 -17.54
C VAL A 381 12.38 19.29 -17.57
N GLN A 382 12.70 18.75 -18.75
CA GLN A 382 13.75 17.76 -18.91
C GLN A 382 15.13 18.32 -18.51
N GLU A 383 15.48 19.57 -18.85
CA GLU A 383 16.72 20.19 -18.40
C GLU A 383 16.77 20.32 -16.87
N VAL A 384 15.67 20.74 -16.25
CA VAL A 384 15.57 20.84 -14.78
C VAL A 384 15.80 19.47 -14.14
N VAL A 385 15.09 18.43 -14.60
CA VAL A 385 15.19 17.12 -13.96
C VAL A 385 16.45 16.34 -14.29
N ASP A 386 17.06 16.59 -15.45
CA ASP A 386 18.40 16.04 -15.76
C ASP A 386 19.43 16.55 -14.73
N LYS A 387 19.38 17.85 -14.41
CA LYS A 387 20.28 18.44 -13.40
C LYS A 387 19.95 18.00 -11.97
N ILE A 388 18.71 17.66 -11.68
CA ILE A 388 18.30 17.02 -10.42
C ILE A 388 18.84 15.59 -10.34
N ALA A 389 18.70 14.81 -11.42
CA ALA A 389 19.24 13.45 -11.50
C ALA A 389 20.79 13.41 -11.43
N GLU A 390 21.46 14.43 -11.98
CA GLU A 390 22.92 14.60 -11.87
C GLU A 390 23.39 14.80 -10.41
N GLN A 391 22.55 15.41 -9.55
CA GLN A 391 22.81 15.56 -8.12
C GLN A 391 22.64 14.24 -7.35
N GLY A 392 22.19 13.19 -7.99
CA GLY A 392 21.96 11.88 -7.41
C GLY A 392 20.49 11.61 -7.01
N GLU A 393 19.59 12.59 -7.19
CA GLU A 393 18.16 12.36 -6.92
C GLU A 393 17.52 11.48 -7.97
N HIS A 394 16.62 10.57 -7.56
CA HIS A 394 15.88 9.76 -8.51
C HIS A 394 14.76 10.57 -9.17
N VAL A 395 14.59 10.41 -10.47
CA VAL A 395 13.53 11.04 -11.25
C VAL A 395 12.73 9.96 -11.99
N LEU A 396 11.41 9.92 -11.80
CA LEU A 396 10.49 9.14 -12.63
C LEU A 396 9.82 10.07 -13.64
N PHE A 397 10.14 9.91 -14.91
CA PHE A 397 9.62 10.71 -16.02
C PHE A 397 8.58 9.92 -16.81
N PHE A 398 7.29 10.24 -16.65
CA PHE A 398 6.20 9.68 -17.43
C PHE A 398 6.01 10.52 -18.69
N SER A 399 6.53 10.01 -19.82
CA SER A 399 6.45 10.65 -21.13
C SER A 399 5.30 10.06 -21.92
N LEU A 400 4.25 10.85 -22.13
CA LEU A 400 3.03 10.43 -22.82
C LEU A 400 2.97 10.92 -24.27
N GLU A 401 3.85 11.88 -24.65
CA GLU A 401 3.91 12.47 -26.00
C GLU A 401 5.18 12.04 -26.75
N MET A 402 6.31 11.99 -26.05
CA MET A 402 7.62 11.77 -26.67
C MET A 402 8.20 10.40 -26.33
N GLY A 403 8.85 9.75 -27.31
CA GLY A 403 9.55 8.50 -27.09
C GLY A 403 10.78 8.67 -26.17
N ARG A 404 11.05 7.66 -25.34
CA ARG A 404 12.21 7.67 -24.41
C ARG A 404 13.56 7.88 -25.11
N LYS A 405 13.73 7.34 -26.32
CA LYS A 405 14.96 7.55 -27.11
C LYS A 405 15.11 9.01 -27.53
N GLU A 406 14.01 9.68 -27.83
CA GLU A 406 14.02 11.09 -28.21
C GLU A 406 14.39 11.99 -27.04
N LEU A 407 13.86 11.71 -25.83
CA LEU A 407 14.23 12.42 -24.62
C LEU A 407 15.72 12.27 -24.31
N VAL A 408 16.25 11.04 -24.33
CA VAL A 408 17.69 10.81 -24.11
C VAL A 408 18.54 11.51 -25.18
N ALA A 409 18.12 11.49 -26.44
CA ALA A 409 18.83 12.19 -27.52
C ALA A 409 18.86 13.71 -27.32
N LYS A 410 17.75 14.31 -26.83
CA LYS A 410 17.71 15.75 -26.47
C LYS A 410 18.69 16.08 -25.35
N SER A 411 18.76 15.27 -24.30
CA SER A 411 19.70 15.44 -23.19
C SER A 411 21.15 15.31 -23.66
N LEU A 412 21.47 14.32 -24.50
CA LEU A 412 22.81 14.16 -25.08
C LEU A 412 23.20 15.37 -25.94
N VAL A 413 22.29 15.88 -26.78
CA VAL A 413 22.55 17.08 -27.60
C VAL A 413 22.82 18.30 -26.72
N ARG A 414 22.08 18.48 -25.63
CA ARG A 414 22.34 19.53 -24.63
C ARG A 414 23.71 19.37 -24.00
N THR A 415 24.06 18.17 -23.53
CA THR A 415 25.37 17.88 -22.94
C THR A 415 26.51 18.11 -23.94
N MET A 416 26.34 17.71 -25.22
CA MET A 416 27.30 18.02 -26.29
C MET A 416 27.49 19.54 -26.44
N GLY A 417 26.40 20.31 -26.42
CA GLY A 417 26.44 21.77 -26.52
C GLY A 417 27.15 22.41 -25.33
N GLU A 418 26.88 21.95 -24.09
CA GLU A 418 27.55 22.41 -22.87
C GLU A 418 29.05 22.12 -22.94
N LEU A 419 29.44 20.89 -23.23
CA LEU A 419 30.87 20.52 -23.38
C LEU A 419 31.61 21.31 -24.45
N LYS A 420 30.93 21.58 -25.58
CA LYS A 420 31.51 22.41 -26.63
C LYS A 420 31.86 23.81 -26.13
N VAL A 421 30.96 24.43 -25.38
CA VAL A 421 31.18 25.80 -24.83
C VAL A 421 32.22 25.78 -23.73
N GLU A 422 32.10 24.87 -22.77
CA GLU A 422 32.96 24.81 -21.59
C GLU A 422 34.40 24.42 -21.94
N LYS A 423 34.56 23.36 -22.75
CA LYS A 423 35.88 22.82 -23.10
C LYS A 423 36.44 23.43 -24.38
N LYS A 424 35.74 24.42 -24.97
CA LYS A 424 36.12 25.08 -26.24
C LYS A 424 36.46 24.11 -27.36
N ILE A 425 35.64 23.02 -27.48
CA ILE A 425 35.87 21.99 -28.49
C ILE A 425 35.36 22.48 -29.84
N ASN A 426 36.23 22.42 -30.85
CA ASN A 426 35.84 22.74 -32.22
C ASN A 426 35.02 21.62 -32.88
N GLY A 427 34.07 21.99 -33.70
CA GLY A 427 33.23 21.07 -34.47
C GLY A 427 31.74 21.42 -34.41
N GLU A 428 30.97 20.81 -35.29
CA GLU A 428 29.51 20.98 -35.30
C GLU A 428 28.84 20.09 -34.22
N ILE A 429 27.75 20.59 -33.64
CA ILE A 429 26.89 19.80 -32.77
C ILE A 429 25.97 18.96 -33.64
N THR A 430 25.79 17.69 -33.29
CA THR A 430 24.80 16.81 -33.90
C THR A 430 23.42 17.19 -33.35
N TYR A 431 22.47 17.49 -34.22
CA TYR A 431 21.08 17.77 -33.81
C TYR A 431 20.36 16.50 -33.35
N THR A 432 19.31 16.65 -32.54
CA THR A 432 18.51 15.51 -32.06
C THR A 432 18.04 14.58 -33.18
N ARG A 433 17.53 15.14 -34.29
CA ARG A 433 17.09 14.35 -35.46
C ARG A 433 18.22 13.54 -36.06
N ASP A 434 19.38 14.17 -36.22
CA ASP A 434 20.55 13.54 -36.86
C ASP A 434 21.11 12.44 -35.93
N LEU A 435 21.13 12.67 -34.63
CA LEU A 435 21.53 11.66 -33.63
C LEU A 435 20.61 10.44 -33.67
N LEU A 436 19.29 10.65 -33.72
CA LEU A 436 18.29 9.56 -33.82
C LEU A 436 18.41 8.76 -35.13
N SER A 437 18.86 9.40 -36.20
CA SER A 437 19.10 8.77 -37.49
C SER A 437 20.50 8.15 -37.64
N GLY A 438 21.34 8.24 -36.62
CA GLY A 438 22.73 7.75 -36.66
C GLY A 438 23.69 8.62 -37.46
N ASN A 439 23.26 9.83 -37.88
CA ASN A 439 24.10 10.77 -38.62
C ASN A 439 24.91 11.66 -37.67
N ILE A 440 26.01 11.13 -37.14
CA ILE A 440 26.81 11.74 -36.10
C ILE A 440 27.87 12.66 -36.74
N LYS A 441 27.77 13.96 -36.51
CA LYS A 441 28.71 14.97 -37.04
C LYS A 441 30.05 15.00 -36.32
N ASN A 442 30.08 14.71 -35.04
CA ASN A 442 31.28 14.71 -34.22
C ASN A 442 31.25 13.58 -33.16
N GLN A 443 31.93 12.47 -33.48
CA GLN A 443 31.98 11.28 -32.63
C GLN A 443 32.68 11.55 -31.30
N ASN A 444 33.74 12.38 -31.29
CA ASN A 444 34.49 12.66 -30.07
C ASN A 444 33.64 13.41 -29.04
N ILE A 445 32.90 14.44 -29.47
CA ILE A 445 32.00 15.17 -28.55
C ILE A 445 30.89 14.27 -28.06
N LEU A 446 30.33 13.41 -28.93
CA LEU A 446 29.30 12.46 -28.51
C LEU A 446 29.83 11.47 -27.45
N THR A 447 31.00 10.91 -27.63
CA THR A 447 31.60 9.99 -26.66
C THR A 447 31.82 10.67 -25.30
N LEU A 448 32.30 11.91 -25.29
CA LEU A 448 32.44 12.70 -24.07
C LEU A 448 31.08 13.00 -23.41
N ALA A 449 30.06 13.33 -24.22
CA ALA A 449 28.73 13.61 -23.74
C ALA A 449 28.06 12.38 -23.12
N ILE A 450 28.25 11.19 -23.71
CA ILE A 450 27.76 9.93 -23.13
C ILE A 450 28.41 9.70 -21.76
N GLY A 451 29.72 9.86 -21.64
CA GLY A 451 30.42 9.70 -20.37
C GLY A 451 29.96 10.70 -19.29
N GLU A 452 29.68 11.95 -19.66
CA GLU A 452 29.18 12.96 -18.72
C GLU A 452 27.71 12.69 -18.34
N TYR A 453 26.89 12.31 -19.30
CA TYR A 453 25.46 12.02 -19.09
C TYR A 453 25.22 10.74 -18.29
N GLU A 454 26.18 9.83 -18.18
CA GLU A 454 26.04 8.57 -17.42
C GLU A 454 25.61 8.81 -15.97
N LYS A 455 26.08 9.88 -15.34
CA LYS A 455 25.71 10.26 -13.96
C LYS A 455 24.21 10.56 -13.84
N THR A 456 23.68 11.32 -14.81
CA THR A 456 22.25 11.64 -14.91
C THR A 456 21.44 10.39 -15.23
N ALA A 457 21.88 9.61 -16.22
CA ALA A 457 21.14 8.47 -16.75
C ALA A 457 20.88 7.37 -15.69
N LYS A 458 21.77 7.21 -14.72
CA LYS A 458 21.60 6.23 -13.63
C LYS A 458 20.45 6.55 -12.69
N ASN A 459 20.07 7.83 -12.58
CA ASN A 459 19.03 8.31 -11.67
C ASN A 459 17.75 8.76 -12.38
N LEU A 460 17.70 8.69 -13.73
CA LEU A 460 16.55 9.09 -14.52
C LEU A 460 15.86 7.85 -15.11
N PHE A 461 14.63 7.60 -14.67
CA PHE A 461 13.80 6.46 -15.07
C PHE A 461 12.66 6.97 -15.96
N ILE A 462 12.69 6.63 -17.26
CA ILE A 462 11.71 7.11 -18.25
C ILE A 462 10.69 6.02 -18.54
N HIS A 463 9.43 6.30 -18.16
CA HIS A 463 8.26 5.50 -18.49
C HIS A 463 7.59 6.09 -19.73
N GLU A 464 7.61 5.33 -20.83
CA GLU A 464 6.96 5.72 -22.09
C GLU A 464 5.57 5.08 -22.14
N GLY A 465 4.52 5.89 -22.27
CA GLY A 465 3.15 5.43 -22.38
C GLY A 465 2.48 6.03 -23.61
N MET A 466 1.91 5.18 -24.48
CA MET A 466 1.08 5.61 -25.58
C MET A 466 -0.38 5.37 -25.22
N PHE A 467 -1.06 6.41 -24.67
CA PHE A 467 -2.52 6.43 -24.44
C PHE A 467 -3.09 5.35 -23.51
N ASP A 468 -2.28 4.76 -22.63
CA ASP A 468 -2.67 3.67 -21.73
C ASP A 468 -2.39 3.96 -20.25
N ILE A 469 -1.73 5.09 -19.93
CA ILE A 469 -1.36 5.45 -18.56
C ILE A 469 -2.44 6.32 -17.91
N ASP A 470 -2.97 5.87 -16.80
CA ASP A 470 -3.80 6.64 -15.87
C ASP A 470 -3.04 7.06 -14.60
N VAL A 471 -3.68 7.84 -13.76
CA VAL A 471 -3.07 8.35 -12.52
C VAL A 471 -2.81 7.24 -11.49
N TYR A 472 -3.55 6.14 -11.52
CA TYR A 472 -3.35 5.02 -10.60
C TYR A 472 -2.13 4.17 -10.99
N MET A 473 -1.89 4.01 -12.30
CA MET A 473 -0.65 3.37 -12.78
C MET A 473 0.59 4.18 -12.37
N ILE A 474 0.51 5.52 -12.47
CA ILE A 474 1.58 6.41 -11.97
C ILE A 474 1.82 6.14 -10.47
N ARG A 475 0.76 6.07 -9.66
CA ARG A 475 0.86 5.77 -8.24
C ARG A 475 1.55 4.43 -7.98
N GLN A 476 1.14 3.38 -8.67
CA GLN A 476 1.73 2.04 -8.53
C GLN A 476 3.23 2.00 -8.88
N GLU A 477 3.64 2.69 -9.95
CA GLU A 477 5.06 2.75 -10.32
C GLU A 477 5.88 3.55 -9.29
N ILE A 478 5.32 4.60 -8.68
CA ILE A 478 5.96 5.32 -7.58
C ILE A 478 6.12 4.41 -6.35
N GLU A 479 5.07 3.72 -5.92
CA GLU A 479 5.12 2.78 -4.80
C GLU A 479 6.16 1.68 -5.03
N LYS A 480 6.15 1.09 -6.21
CA LYS A 480 7.13 0.09 -6.64
C LYS A 480 8.56 0.64 -6.60
N HIS A 481 8.77 1.86 -7.11
CA HIS A 481 10.08 2.50 -7.13
C HIS A 481 10.61 2.73 -5.71
N ILE A 482 9.80 3.30 -4.83
CA ILE A 482 10.17 3.55 -3.43
C ILE A 482 10.52 2.23 -2.73
N ARG A 483 9.71 1.18 -2.92
CA ARG A 483 9.96 -0.15 -2.34
C ARG A 483 11.26 -0.79 -2.84
N LEU A 484 11.58 -0.65 -4.14
CA LEU A 484 12.77 -1.28 -4.73
C LEU A 484 14.06 -0.53 -4.43
N HIS A 485 14.01 0.80 -4.37
CA HIS A 485 15.20 1.64 -4.25
C HIS A 485 15.36 2.30 -2.89
N ASN A 486 14.35 2.19 -2.02
CA ASN A 486 14.27 2.88 -0.71
C ASN A 486 14.57 4.38 -0.84
N LYS A 487 14.09 5.00 -1.93
CA LYS A 487 14.34 6.40 -2.26
C LYS A 487 13.10 7.06 -2.86
N LYS A 488 12.74 8.23 -2.36
CA LYS A 488 11.62 9.05 -2.84
C LYS A 488 12.04 9.76 -4.13
N PRO A 489 11.34 9.57 -5.27
CA PRO A 489 11.70 10.20 -6.54
C PRO A 489 11.04 11.56 -6.74
N VAL A 490 11.62 12.40 -7.60
CA VAL A 490 10.93 13.51 -8.27
C VAL A 490 10.10 12.95 -9.42
N ILE A 491 8.85 13.34 -9.54
CA ILE A 491 7.95 12.85 -10.59
C ILE A 491 7.77 13.91 -11.66
N VAL A 492 7.78 13.47 -12.93
CA VAL A 492 7.37 14.29 -14.08
C VAL A 492 6.25 13.58 -14.84
N VAL A 493 5.21 14.34 -15.19
CA VAL A 493 4.12 13.88 -16.08
C VAL A 493 4.04 14.83 -17.27
N ASP A 494 4.41 14.36 -18.45
CA ASP A 494 4.42 15.15 -19.69
C ASP A 494 3.54 14.48 -20.78
N TYR A 495 2.29 14.93 -20.97
CA TYR A 495 1.61 16.01 -20.31
C TYR A 495 0.20 15.61 -19.81
N LEU A 496 -0.33 16.40 -18.91
CA LEU A 496 -1.53 16.14 -18.11
C LEU A 496 -2.78 15.76 -18.92
N GLN A 497 -3.01 16.37 -20.08
CA GLN A 497 -4.22 16.18 -20.87
C GLN A 497 -4.26 14.85 -21.65
N ILE A 498 -3.15 14.10 -21.72
CA ILE A 498 -3.11 12.76 -22.36
C ILE A 498 -3.41 11.65 -21.34
N LEU A 499 -3.30 11.93 -20.03
CA LEU A 499 -3.63 10.93 -19.03
C LEU A 499 -5.03 10.39 -19.23
N GLN A 500 -5.16 9.07 -19.21
CA GLN A 500 -6.44 8.40 -19.38
C GLN A 500 -7.44 8.75 -18.28
N PRO A 501 -8.74 8.79 -18.61
CA PRO A 501 -9.77 8.95 -17.61
C PRO A 501 -9.84 7.73 -16.70
N VAL A 502 -10.00 7.96 -15.40
CA VAL A 502 -10.25 6.91 -14.41
C VAL A 502 -11.56 6.15 -14.69
N ASN A 503 -12.46 6.77 -15.46
CA ASN A 503 -13.74 6.21 -15.86
C ASN A 503 -14.09 6.75 -17.26
N ASP A 504 -14.37 5.84 -18.21
CA ASP A 504 -14.69 6.14 -19.62
C ASP A 504 -15.91 7.09 -19.83
N ARG A 505 -16.71 7.31 -18.80
CA ARG A 505 -17.87 8.22 -18.85
C ARG A 505 -17.53 9.68 -18.54
N MET A 506 -16.27 9.98 -18.21
CA MET A 506 -15.85 11.35 -17.86
C MET A 506 -15.65 12.19 -19.12
N THR A 507 -16.04 13.46 -19.04
CA THR A 507 -15.66 14.48 -20.04
C THR A 507 -14.16 14.80 -19.90
N GLU A 508 -13.54 15.38 -20.97
CA GLU A 508 -12.13 15.84 -20.90
C GLU A 508 -11.87 16.71 -19.65
N LYS A 509 -12.78 17.63 -19.36
CA LYS A 509 -12.67 18.48 -18.18
C LYS A 509 -12.67 17.70 -16.87
N GLN A 510 -13.65 16.81 -16.70
CA GLN A 510 -13.74 15.97 -15.50
C GLN A 510 -12.50 15.07 -15.34
N THR A 511 -11.94 14.59 -16.46
CA THR A 511 -10.71 13.79 -16.48
C THR A 511 -9.53 14.60 -15.95
N VAL A 512 -9.32 15.81 -16.49
CA VAL A 512 -8.23 16.69 -16.03
C VAL A 512 -8.41 17.08 -14.56
N ASP A 513 -9.63 17.45 -14.15
CA ASP A 513 -9.95 17.80 -12.76
C ASP A 513 -9.66 16.64 -11.79
N LYS A 514 -10.04 15.42 -12.17
CA LYS A 514 -9.77 14.22 -11.38
C LYS A 514 -8.28 13.90 -11.33
N ASN A 515 -7.62 13.89 -12.48
CA ASN A 515 -6.20 13.58 -12.56
C ASN A 515 -5.35 14.55 -11.74
N ILE A 516 -5.61 15.88 -11.83
CA ILE A 516 -4.87 16.87 -11.04
C ILE A 516 -5.07 16.69 -9.54
N THR A 517 -6.30 16.33 -9.13
CA THR A 517 -6.63 16.07 -7.73
C THR A 517 -5.89 14.83 -7.21
N GLU A 518 -5.85 13.76 -7.99
CA GLU A 518 -5.14 12.53 -7.62
C GLU A 518 -3.61 12.73 -7.65
N LEU A 519 -3.07 13.47 -8.64
CA LEU A 519 -1.65 13.85 -8.63
C LEU A 519 -1.29 14.66 -7.38
N LYS A 520 -2.17 15.57 -6.93
CA LYS A 520 -1.97 16.29 -5.67
C LYS A 520 -2.00 15.38 -4.46
N ARG A 521 -2.86 14.34 -4.44
CA ARG A 521 -2.85 13.31 -3.39
C ARG A 521 -1.53 12.56 -3.36
N ILE A 522 -1.05 12.12 -4.53
CA ILE A 522 0.23 11.42 -4.66
C ILE A 522 1.36 12.23 -4.01
N THR A 523 1.44 13.54 -4.27
CA THR A 523 2.49 14.37 -3.65
C THR A 523 2.44 14.36 -2.12
N ARG A 524 1.24 14.32 -1.53
CA ARG A 524 1.05 14.30 -0.09
C ARG A 524 1.31 12.93 0.53
N ASP A 525 0.76 11.87 -0.11
CA ASP A 525 0.82 10.50 0.42
C ASP A 525 2.26 9.97 0.44
N PHE A 526 3.08 10.35 -0.56
CA PHE A 526 4.47 9.92 -0.65
C PHE A 526 5.48 10.98 -0.19
N ASP A 527 5.01 12.19 0.11
CA ASP A 527 5.86 13.34 0.46
C ASP A 527 6.95 13.57 -0.60
N ILE A 528 6.53 13.83 -1.86
CA ILE A 528 7.38 13.99 -3.05
C ILE A 528 6.99 15.20 -3.89
N PRO A 529 7.94 15.81 -4.63
CA PRO A 529 7.63 16.80 -5.66
C PRO A 529 7.15 16.13 -6.96
N LEU A 530 6.13 16.71 -7.57
CA LEU A 530 5.58 16.29 -8.86
C LEU A 530 5.44 17.49 -9.79
N ILE A 531 6.04 17.40 -10.99
CA ILE A 531 5.95 18.40 -12.04
C ILE A 531 5.02 17.87 -13.14
N ALA A 532 3.87 18.50 -13.33
CA ALA A 532 2.95 18.18 -14.42
C ALA A 532 3.04 19.24 -15.52
N VAL A 533 3.25 18.81 -16.74
CA VAL A 533 3.23 19.68 -17.91
C VAL A 533 1.80 19.84 -18.42
N SER A 534 1.40 21.05 -18.81
CA SER A 534 0.08 21.37 -19.33
C SER A 534 0.15 22.21 -20.58
N SER A 535 -0.81 22.04 -21.49
CA SER A 535 -0.91 22.85 -22.70
C SER A 535 -1.92 23.98 -22.52
N PHE A 536 -1.63 25.15 -23.13
CA PHE A 536 -2.56 26.28 -23.14
C PHE A 536 -3.69 26.07 -24.16
N ASN A 537 -4.82 26.74 -23.91
CA ASN A 537 -5.90 26.87 -24.86
C ASN A 537 -5.45 27.64 -26.11
N ARG A 538 -5.88 27.19 -27.27
CA ARG A 538 -5.50 27.81 -28.56
C ARG A 538 -5.91 29.29 -28.66
N GLY A 539 -7.03 29.68 -28.03
CA GLY A 539 -7.50 31.06 -28.01
C GLY A 539 -6.57 32.05 -27.28
N ASN A 540 -5.67 31.54 -26.43
CA ASN A 540 -4.76 32.35 -25.59
C ASN A 540 -3.30 32.36 -26.12
N TYR A 541 -3.08 31.98 -27.38
CA TYR A 541 -1.71 31.88 -27.93
C TYR A 541 -1.04 33.24 -28.15
N ASN A 542 -1.80 34.30 -28.34
CA ASN A 542 -1.32 35.65 -28.57
C ASN A 542 -1.57 36.60 -27.36
N SER A 543 -1.88 36.01 -26.21
CA SER A 543 -2.14 36.78 -24.98
C SER A 543 -1.14 36.40 -23.91
N GLU A 544 -0.93 37.29 -22.93
CA GLU A 544 -0.15 36.99 -21.75
C GLU A 544 -0.67 35.76 -21.02
N ALA A 545 0.24 34.95 -20.53
CA ALA A 545 -0.10 33.78 -19.74
C ALA A 545 -0.77 34.16 -18.42
N SER A 546 -1.92 33.56 -18.18
CA SER A 546 -2.72 33.68 -16.94
C SER A 546 -3.32 32.31 -16.60
N PHE A 547 -4.02 32.21 -15.49
CA PHE A 547 -4.73 30.96 -15.15
C PHE A 547 -5.74 30.57 -16.25
N SER A 548 -6.43 31.53 -16.87
CA SER A 548 -7.36 31.26 -17.95
C SER A 548 -6.70 30.70 -19.22
N SER A 549 -5.38 30.83 -19.34
CA SER A 549 -4.63 30.28 -20.48
C SER A 549 -4.52 28.74 -20.41
N PHE A 550 -4.61 28.15 -19.23
CA PHE A 550 -4.56 26.70 -19.08
C PHE A 550 -5.85 26.05 -19.57
N LYS A 551 -5.75 24.99 -20.34
CA LYS A 551 -6.89 24.16 -20.72
C LYS A 551 -7.46 23.53 -19.45
N GLU A 552 -8.75 23.73 -19.16
CA GLU A 552 -9.43 23.26 -17.95
C GLU A 552 -8.89 23.90 -16.63
N SER A 553 -8.79 25.23 -16.61
CA SER A 553 -8.00 26.03 -15.66
C SER A 553 -8.39 25.99 -14.19
N GLY A 554 -9.65 25.71 -13.86
CA GLY A 554 -10.12 25.85 -12.45
C GLY A 554 -9.42 24.93 -11.48
N SER A 555 -9.32 23.64 -11.78
CA SER A 555 -8.69 22.65 -10.89
C SER A 555 -7.17 22.83 -10.79
N ILE A 556 -6.51 23.29 -11.87
CA ILE A 556 -5.08 23.61 -11.87
C ILE A 556 -4.81 24.74 -10.86
N GLU A 557 -5.60 25.80 -10.90
CA GLU A 557 -5.46 26.93 -9.99
C GLU A 557 -5.63 26.50 -8.52
N TYR A 558 -6.67 25.71 -8.21
CA TYR A 558 -6.96 25.35 -6.81
C TYR A 558 -6.05 24.25 -6.26
N SER A 559 -5.73 23.23 -7.05
CA SER A 559 -5.04 22.03 -6.56
C SER A 559 -3.52 22.14 -6.56
N SER A 560 -2.92 22.95 -7.46
CA SER A 560 -1.47 23.07 -7.54
C SER A 560 -0.89 23.93 -6.41
N ASP A 561 0.34 23.64 -6.02
CA ASP A 561 1.10 24.48 -5.08
C ASP A 561 1.85 25.59 -5.81
N VAL A 562 2.39 25.27 -6.98
CA VAL A 562 3.10 26.19 -7.84
C VAL A 562 2.56 26.08 -9.27
N VAL A 563 2.31 27.21 -9.90
CA VAL A 563 1.91 27.30 -11.31
C VAL A 563 2.87 28.21 -12.05
N LEU A 564 3.52 27.63 -13.03
CA LEU A 564 4.52 28.24 -13.92
C LEU A 564 3.97 28.33 -15.34
N ALA A 565 4.28 29.40 -16.04
CA ALA A 565 3.87 29.60 -17.41
C ALA A 565 5.05 30.09 -18.27
N LEU A 566 5.35 29.36 -19.35
CA LEU A 566 6.29 29.83 -20.35
C LEU A 566 5.57 30.58 -21.46
N GLU A 567 6.01 31.78 -21.76
CA GLU A 567 5.54 32.58 -22.88
C GLU A 567 6.70 33.20 -23.67
N LEU A 568 6.42 33.68 -24.89
CA LEU A 568 7.38 34.48 -25.62
C LEU A 568 7.52 35.85 -24.95
N GLU A 569 8.74 36.33 -24.82
CA GLU A 569 8.98 37.70 -24.42
C GLU A 569 8.26 38.66 -25.39
N LYS A 570 7.57 39.67 -24.87
CA LYS A 570 6.75 40.61 -25.66
C LYS A 570 5.62 39.95 -26.45
N VAL A 571 4.98 38.90 -25.91
CA VAL A 571 3.84 38.24 -26.56
C VAL A 571 2.71 39.22 -26.92
N LYS A 572 2.57 40.34 -26.15
CA LYS A 572 1.60 41.40 -26.40
C LYS A 572 1.81 42.14 -27.73
N ASP A 573 3.06 42.17 -28.21
CA ASP A 573 3.43 42.86 -29.47
C ASP A 573 3.13 41.99 -30.70
N ILE A 574 2.77 40.70 -30.49
CA ILE A 574 2.46 39.74 -31.56
C ILE A 574 1.00 39.93 -31.99
N GLN A 575 0.80 40.45 -33.18
CA GLN A 575 -0.54 40.80 -33.70
C GLN A 575 -1.22 39.64 -34.42
N ASP A 576 -0.47 38.73 -35.01
CA ASP A 576 -1.02 37.64 -35.82
C ASP A 576 -0.24 36.31 -35.68
N SER A 577 -0.81 35.24 -36.28
CA SER A 577 -0.20 33.92 -36.28
C SER A 577 1.12 33.82 -37.07
N THR A 578 1.36 34.73 -38.01
CA THR A 578 2.57 34.77 -38.85
C THR A 578 3.74 35.24 -38.02
N GLU A 579 3.56 36.32 -37.25
CA GLU A 579 4.55 36.83 -36.29
C GLU A 579 4.86 35.80 -35.20
N LEU A 580 3.83 35.15 -34.68
CA LEU A 580 3.98 34.07 -33.73
C LEU A 580 4.83 32.90 -34.26
N ASN A 581 4.56 32.48 -35.49
CA ASN A 581 5.33 31.42 -36.16
C ASN A 581 6.77 31.85 -36.44
N LYS A 582 6.98 33.09 -36.81
CA LYS A 582 8.33 33.66 -37.00
C LYS A 582 9.12 33.62 -35.71
N ALA A 583 8.55 34.12 -34.60
CA ALA A 583 9.18 34.06 -33.28
C ALA A 583 9.49 32.64 -32.82
N LYS A 584 8.60 31.69 -33.12
CA LYS A 584 8.80 30.25 -32.85
C LYS A 584 9.88 29.61 -33.71
N SER A 585 10.19 30.16 -34.90
CA SER A 585 11.21 29.62 -35.79
C SER A 585 12.62 30.12 -35.51
N GLU A 586 12.79 31.09 -34.60
CA GLU A 586 14.09 31.61 -34.24
C GLU A 586 14.97 30.55 -33.55
N LYS A 587 16.30 30.57 -33.83
CA LYS A 587 17.28 29.67 -33.19
C LYS A 587 17.48 29.97 -31.73
N ILE A 588 17.37 31.23 -31.34
CA ILE A 588 17.39 31.68 -29.94
C ILE A 588 16.06 32.37 -29.67
N ARG A 589 15.22 31.73 -28.90
CA ARG A 589 13.90 32.26 -28.51
C ARG A 589 13.98 32.97 -27.20
N LYS A 590 13.46 34.16 -27.12
CA LYS A 590 13.33 34.94 -25.89
C LYS A 590 12.08 34.47 -25.16
N ILE A 591 12.27 33.86 -24.01
CA ILE A 591 11.20 33.24 -23.22
C ILE A 591 11.11 33.93 -21.86
N THR A 592 9.89 34.21 -21.41
CA THR A 592 9.59 34.61 -20.03
C THR A 592 8.91 33.45 -19.31
N LEU A 593 9.44 33.07 -18.17
CA LEU A 593 8.79 32.17 -17.23
C LEU A 593 8.05 33.04 -16.19
N LYS A 594 6.73 32.94 -16.17
CA LYS A 594 5.88 33.61 -15.18
C LYS A 594 5.51 32.67 -14.06
N LEU A 595 5.63 33.12 -12.84
CA LEU A 595 5.19 32.43 -11.63
C LEU A 595 3.79 32.91 -11.27
N LEU A 596 2.75 32.24 -11.73
CA LEU A 596 1.35 32.64 -11.51
C LEU A 596 0.88 32.32 -10.08
N LYS A 597 1.42 31.25 -9.47
CA LYS A 597 1.11 30.84 -8.11
C LYS A 597 2.34 30.25 -7.44
N ASN A 598 2.52 30.58 -6.17
CA ASN A 598 3.54 29.97 -5.33
C ASN A 598 3.07 29.92 -3.86
N ARG A 599 2.76 28.74 -3.37
CA ARG A 599 2.38 28.53 -1.96
C ARG A 599 3.59 28.58 -1.01
N PHE A 600 4.79 28.45 -1.54
CA PHE A 600 6.02 28.40 -0.75
C PHE A 600 6.73 29.74 -0.64
N GLY A 601 6.25 30.77 -1.36
CA GLY A 601 6.89 32.08 -1.37
C GLY A 601 6.13 33.11 -2.19
N LYS A 602 6.87 34.05 -2.79
CA LYS A 602 6.27 35.12 -3.61
C LYS A 602 5.74 34.56 -4.93
N ALA A 603 4.58 35.03 -5.35
CA ALA A 603 4.01 34.81 -6.68
C ALA A 603 4.19 36.05 -7.56
N PHE A 604 3.84 35.90 -8.86
CA PHE A 604 3.89 36.97 -9.88
C PHE A 604 5.30 37.49 -10.19
N GLU A 605 6.31 36.66 -9.97
CA GLU A 605 7.68 36.90 -10.42
C GLU A 605 7.86 36.44 -11.88
N GLU A 606 8.73 37.13 -12.61
CA GLU A 606 9.07 36.80 -13.98
C GLU A 606 10.58 36.57 -14.12
N ILE A 607 10.92 35.47 -14.80
CA ILE A 607 12.31 35.10 -15.07
C ILE A 607 12.49 34.97 -16.58
N GLN A 608 13.53 35.61 -17.11
CA GLN A 608 13.81 35.64 -18.53
C GLN A 608 14.85 34.59 -18.93
N TYR A 609 14.60 33.94 -20.04
CA TYR A 609 15.46 32.90 -20.60
C TYR A 609 15.73 33.11 -22.08
N ASP A 610 16.93 32.69 -22.52
CA ASP A 610 17.23 32.42 -23.92
C ASP A 610 17.09 30.92 -24.15
N TYR A 611 16.11 30.49 -24.93
CA TYR A 611 15.99 29.10 -25.36
C TYR A 611 16.75 28.88 -26.64
N ILE A 612 17.89 28.20 -26.55
CA ILE A 612 18.76 27.83 -27.70
C ILE A 612 18.27 26.52 -28.28
N THR A 613 17.48 26.58 -29.34
CA THR A 613 16.76 25.43 -29.90
C THR A 613 17.68 24.33 -30.42
N ASP A 614 18.79 24.72 -31.08
CA ASP A 614 19.77 23.79 -31.63
C ASP A 614 20.48 22.93 -30.58
N MET A 615 20.50 23.40 -29.33
CA MET A 615 21.15 22.73 -28.20
C MET A 615 20.13 22.14 -27.18
N ASN A 616 18.84 22.31 -27.40
CA ASN A 616 17.80 21.98 -26.39
C ASN A 616 18.10 22.58 -25.02
N LYS A 617 18.60 23.82 -24.96
CA LYS A 617 19.11 24.44 -23.73
C LYS A 617 18.43 25.77 -23.43
N PHE A 618 18.05 25.94 -22.17
CA PHE A 618 17.64 27.23 -21.61
C PHE A 618 18.82 27.90 -20.89
N LYS A 619 18.96 29.19 -21.09
CA LYS A 619 19.94 30.02 -20.38
C LYS A 619 19.21 31.15 -19.68
N GLU A 620 19.31 31.19 -18.35
CA GLU A 620 18.74 32.26 -17.53
C GLU A 620 19.46 33.57 -17.80
N ARG A 621 18.72 34.68 -17.90
CA ARG A 621 19.25 36.05 -18.17
C ARG A 621 19.17 36.96 -16.97
#